data_60b1c126ee2770472ef9e47fc238f2e8
#
_entry.id   60b1c126ee2770472ef9e47fc238f2e8
#
_cell.length_a   1.000
_cell.length_b   1.000
_cell.length_c   1.000
_cell.angle_alpha   90.00
_cell.angle_beta   90.00
_cell.angle_gamma   90.00
#
_symmetry.space_group_name_H-M   'P 1'
#
loop_
_entity.id
_entity.type
_entity.pdbx_description
1 polymer ?
#
loop_
_entity_poly.entity_id
_entity_poly.type
_entity_poly.pdbx_seq_one_letter_code
_entity_poly.pdbx_strand_id
1 'polypeptide(L)'
;MRKLPIFALVVLTLSACSPGRMSRGVAASPTTEKMNADEAGSGPASRGLAFANANCSGCHAVTTGRGSPNPEAPPFEVVVNAPGLTAATLKPWLRDSHNFPAMMNFAIDPEQIDDLAAYMTTLQRRDYTPPIQ
;
A
#
# COMPACT_ATOMS: atom_id res chain seq x y z
N MET A 1 11.29 -8.59 75.59
CA MET A 1 12.44 -8.07 76.35
C MET A 1 13.60 -7.96 75.36
N ARG A 2 14.37 -6.86 75.46
CA ARG A 2 15.60 -6.49 74.70
C ARG A 2 15.38 -5.86 73.35
N LYS A 3 15.28 -4.54 73.32
CA LYS A 3 16.30 -3.44 73.43
C LYS A 3 17.09 -3.25 72.09
N LEU A 4 16.80 -2.09 71.48
CA LEU A 4 17.58 -1.37 70.48
C LEU A 4 19.06 -1.23 70.88
N PRO A 5 19.96 -0.91 69.95
CA PRO A 5 20.18 0.50 69.70
C PRO A 5 20.43 0.88 68.25
N ILE A 6 20.03 2.07 68.00
CA ILE A 6 20.40 3.12 67.08
C ILE A 6 21.92 3.16 66.75
N PHE A 7 22.26 3.14 65.47
CA PHE A 7 23.48 3.78 64.98
C PHE A 7 23.16 4.60 63.75
N ALA A 8 23.20 5.88 63.98
CA ALA A 8 23.21 6.87 62.94
C ALA A 8 24.60 6.89 62.32
N LEU A 9 24.68 6.81 61.02
CA LEU A 9 25.88 7.20 60.28
C LEU A 9 25.48 8.08 59.11
N VAL A 10 25.77 9.35 59.32
CA VAL A 10 25.74 10.40 58.29
C VAL A 10 26.96 10.20 57.40
N VAL A 11 26.75 10.01 56.11
CA VAL A 11 27.81 10.13 55.12
C VAL A 11 27.39 11.11 54.04
N LEU A 12 28.21 12.10 53.98
CA LEU A 12 28.15 13.29 53.11
C LEU A 12 28.11 12.93 51.63
N THR A 13 27.29 13.67 50.95
CA THR A 13 27.13 13.72 49.50
C THR A 13 28.35 14.31 48.80
N LEU A 14 28.86 13.61 47.81
CA LEU A 14 29.61 14.26 46.72
C LEU A 14 28.73 14.36 45.48
N SER A 15 28.34 15.56 45.16
CA SER A 15 27.74 15.92 43.89
C SER A 15 28.78 15.73 42.78
N ALA A 16 28.60 14.70 41.97
CA ALA A 16 29.26 14.60 40.67
C ALA A 16 28.35 15.19 39.59
N CYS A 17 28.68 16.39 39.15
CA CYS A 17 28.21 16.96 37.91
C CYS A 17 28.66 16.07 36.76
N SER A 18 27.73 15.29 36.17
CA SER A 18 27.94 14.69 34.85
C SER A 18 27.61 15.75 33.78
N PRO A 19 28.55 16.03 32.87
CA PRO A 19 28.24 16.87 31.72
C PRO A 19 27.20 16.14 30.83
N GLY A 20 26.13 16.84 30.57
CA GLY A 20 25.03 16.39 29.74
C GLY A 20 25.53 15.86 28.40
N ARG A 21 25.25 14.60 28.16
CA ARG A 21 25.25 14.03 26.82
C ARG A 21 24.10 14.68 26.09
N MET A 22 24.40 15.65 25.25
CA MET A 22 23.47 16.16 24.24
C MET A 22 23.10 14.97 23.35
N SER A 23 22.01 14.29 23.67
CA SER A 23 21.25 13.55 22.67
C SER A 23 20.86 14.57 21.62
N ARG A 24 21.55 14.57 20.48
CA ARG A 24 20.99 15.14 19.28
C ARG A 24 19.71 14.37 19.03
N GLY A 25 18.60 14.92 19.51
CA GLY A 25 17.29 14.61 19.00
C GLY A 25 17.39 14.91 17.50
N VAL A 26 17.34 13.83 16.70
CA VAL A 26 17.01 13.96 15.29
C VAL A 26 15.61 14.52 15.32
N ALA A 27 15.49 15.82 15.18
CA ALA A 27 14.22 16.46 14.89
C ALA A 27 13.78 15.82 13.56
N ALA A 28 12.83 14.91 13.60
CA ALA A 28 12.11 14.47 12.41
C ALA A 28 11.52 15.74 11.80
N SER A 29 12.11 16.14 10.68
CA SER A 29 11.65 17.34 9.97
C SER A 29 10.20 17.10 9.57
N PRO A 30 9.27 17.99 9.89
CA PRO A 30 7.86 17.85 9.49
C PRO A 30 7.66 17.80 7.97
N THR A 31 8.70 18.16 7.23
CA THR A 31 8.74 18.08 5.76
C THR A 31 8.71 16.65 5.23
N THR A 32 9.31 15.66 5.94
CA THR A 32 9.38 14.26 5.48
C THR A 32 8.02 13.58 5.62
N GLU A 33 7.27 13.88 6.67
CA GLU A 33 5.95 13.29 6.91
C GLU A 33 4.90 13.84 5.93
N LYS A 34 5.01 15.12 5.58
CA LYS A 34 4.13 15.75 4.58
C LYS A 34 4.42 15.23 3.16
N MET A 35 5.69 14.98 2.82
CA MET A 35 6.05 14.38 1.52
C MET A 35 5.49 12.97 1.39
N ASN A 36 5.55 12.15 2.45
CA ASN A 36 5.03 10.78 2.42
C ASN A 36 3.50 10.72 2.29
N ALA A 37 2.76 11.69 2.83
CA ALA A 37 1.31 11.77 2.70
C ALA A 37 0.89 12.18 1.27
N ASP A 38 1.60 13.13 0.67
CA ASP A 38 1.35 13.57 -0.71
C ASP A 38 1.76 12.48 -1.72
N GLU A 39 2.84 11.73 -1.45
CA GLU A 39 3.25 10.59 -2.28
C GLU A 39 2.27 9.41 -2.18
N ALA A 40 1.68 9.15 -1.03
CA ALA A 40 0.65 8.12 -0.88
C ALA A 40 -0.61 8.42 -1.72
N GLY A 41 -0.96 9.69 -1.91
CA GLY A 41 -2.07 10.14 -2.74
C GLY A 41 -1.75 10.23 -4.24
N SER A 42 -0.47 10.31 -4.61
CA SER A 42 0.00 10.48 -5.99
C SER A 42 0.81 9.31 -6.53
N GLY A 43 0.97 8.24 -5.77
CA GLY A 43 1.74 7.05 -6.16
C GLY A 43 1.14 6.31 -7.36
N PRO A 44 1.92 5.40 -7.98
CA PRO A 44 1.48 4.65 -9.17
C PRO A 44 0.13 3.97 -8.99
N ALA A 45 -0.10 3.31 -7.86
CA ALA A 45 -1.39 2.65 -7.60
C ALA A 45 -2.57 3.63 -7.55
N SER A 46 -2.38 4.83 -7.00
CA SER A 46 -3.43 5.87 -6.97
C SER A 46 -3.74 6.39 -8.37
N ARG A 47 -2.71 6.61 -9.19
CA ARG A 47 -2.90 7.01 -10.60
C ARG A 47 -3.56 5.88 -11.39
N GLY A 48 -3.17 4.63 -11.15
CA GLY A 48 -3.78 3.45 -11.75
C GLY A 48 -5.26 3.29 -11.40
N LEU A 49 -5.65 3.54 -10.14
CA LEU A 49 -7.05 3.57 -9.73
C LEU A 49 -7.82 4.70 -10.44
N ALA A 50 -7.24 5.89 -10.52
CA ALA A 50 -7.87 7.02 -11.22
C ALA A 50 -8.09 6.69 -12.71
N PHE A 51 -7.08 6.12 -13.37
CA PHE A 51 -7.18 5.64 -14.74
C PHE A 51 -8.27 4.57 -14.91
N ALA A 52 -8.30 3.56 -14.03
CA ALA A 52 -9.30 2.49 -14.04
C ALA A 52 -10.72 3.04 -13.87
N ASN A 53 -10.92 3.99 -12.96
CA ASN A 53 -12.22 4.65 -12.78
C ASN A 53 -12.66 5.42 -14.02
N ALA A 54 -11.75 6.09 -14.71
CA ALA A 54 -12.07 6.89 -15.88
C ALA A 54 -12.35 6.04 -17.13
N ASN A 55 -11.64 4.93 -17.31
CA ASN A 55 -11.61 4.21 -18.59
C ASN A 55 -12.22 2.80 -18.52
N CYS A 56 -12.26 2.15 -17.34
CA CYS A 56 -12.63 0.74 -17.22
C CYS A 56 -13.92 0.52 -16.42
N SER A 57 -14.26 1.44 -15.51
CA SER A 57 -15.38 1.26 -14.57
C SER A 57 -16.75 1.21 -15.22
N GLY A 58 -16.88 1.65 -16.47
CA GLY A 58 -18.13 1.54 -17.23
C GLY A 58 -18.51 0.09 -17.53
N CYS A 59 -17.54 -0.81 -17.63
CA CYS A 59 -17.76 -2.23 -17.90
C CYS A 59 -17.30 -3.13 -16.76
N HIS A 60 -16.15 -2.85 -16.15
CA HIS A 60 -15.54 -3.67 -15.11
C HIS A 60 -15.81 -3.14 -13.70
N ALA A 61 -15.99 -4.03 -12.73
CA ALA A 61 -15.81 -3.66 -11.33
C ALA A 61 -14.31 -3.45 -11.08
N VAL A 62 -13.91 -2.21 -10.86
CA VAL A 62 -12.50 -1.86 -10.65
C VAL A 62 -12.07 -1.97 -9.18
N THR A 63 -12.99 -2.14 -8.25
CA THR A 63 -12.74 -2.35 -6.82
C THR A 63 -13.22 -3.73 -6.36
N THR A 64 -12.71 -4.20 -5.22
CA THR A 64 -13.06 -5.53 -4.66
C THR A 64 -14.49 -5.64 -4.20
N GLY A 65 -15.01 -6.87 -4.18
CA GLY A 65 -16.32 -7.21 -3.60
C GLY A 65 -17.52 -6.68 -4.36
N ARG A 66 -17.36 -6.32 -5.63
CA ARG A 66 -18.44 -5.80 -6.50
C ARG A 66 -18.57 -6.59 -7.80
N GLY A 67 -19.79 -6.72 -8.30
CA GLY A 67 -20.04 -7.19 -9.65
C GLY A 67 -19.74 -6.09 -10.68
N SER A 68 -19.34 -6.51 -11.87
CA SER A 68 -19.13 -5.60 -13.00
C SER A 68 -20.48 -5.04 -13.52
N PRO A 69 -20.53 -3.78 -13.96
CA PRO A 69 -21.70 -3.22 -14.63
C PRO A 69 -22.08 -3.98 -15.89
N ASN A 70 -21.09 -4.42 -16.67
CA ASN A 70 -21.29 -5.36 -17.76
C ASN A 70 -21.03 -6.79 -17.24
N PRO A 71 -22.03 -7.70 -17.24
CA PRO A 71 -21.85 -9.07 -16.77
C PRO A 71 -20.80 -9.89 -17.52
N GLU A 72 -20.53 -9.54 -18.78
CA GLU A 72 -19.51 -10.21 -19.60
C GLU A 72 -18.08 -9.74 -19.27
N ALA A 73 -17.94 -8.62 -18.57
CA ALA A 73 -16.64 -8.07 -18.19
C ALA A 73 -16.24 -8.57 -16.80
N PRO A 74 -15.15 -9.35 -16.64
CA PRO A 74 -14.76 -9.84 -15.34
C PRO A 74 -14.33 -8.70 -14.42
N PRO A 75 -14.67 -8.74 -13.12
CA PRO A 75 -14.12 -7.80 -12.15
C PRO A 75 -12.58 -7.83 -12.13
N PHE A 76 -11.94 -6.71 -11.88
CA PHE A 76 -10.48 -6.63 -11.77
C PHE A 76 -9.92 -7.60 -10.72
N GLU A 77 -10.62 -7.76 -9.61
CA GLU A 77 -10.27 -8.73 -8.57
C GLU A 77 -10.22 -10.18 -9.13
N VAL A 78 -11.12 -10.55 -10.01
CA VAL A 78 -11.12 -11.88 -10.66
C VAL A 78 -9.94 -11.99 -11.61
N VAL A 79 -9.71 -10.96 -12.41
CA VAL A 79 -8.60 -10.95 -13.40
C VAL A 79 -7.26 -11.13 -12.71
N VAL A 80 -6.95 -10.32 -11.71
CA VAL A 80 -5.61 -10.32 -11.10
C VAL A 80 -5.33 -11.54 -10.23
N ASN A 81 -6.37 -12.24 -9.80
CA ASN A 81 -6.24 -13.49 -9.04
C ASN A 81 -6.34 -14.74 -9.93
N ALA A 82 -6.39 -14.57 -11.26
CA ALA A 82 -6.35 -15.69 -12.19
C ALA A 82 -5.01 -16.45 -12.09
N PRO A 83 -5.02 -17.79 -12.19
CA PRO A 83 -3.81 -18.59 -12.13
C PRO A 83 -2.76 -18.14 -13.17
N GLY A 84 -1.52 -17.96 -12.73
CA GLY A 84 -0.41 -17.53 -13.60
C GLY A 84 -0.29 -16.02 -13.81
N LEU A 85 -1.26 -15.22 -13.34
CA LEU A 85 -1.16 -13.77 -13.39
C LEU A 85 -0.40 -13.25 -12.16
N THR A 86 0.71 -12.60 -12.42
CA THR A 86 1.61 -12.02 -11.41
C THR A 86 1.90 -10.55 -11.74
N ALA A 87 2.51 -9.82 -10.83
CA ALA A 87 2.95 -8.46 -11.12
C ALA A 87 3.87 -8.38 -12.37
N ALA A 88 4.66 -9.42 -12.63
CA ALA A 88 5.55 -9.48 -13.79
C ALA A 88 4.81 -9.77 -15.11
N THR A 89 3.75 -10.60 -15.06
CA THR A 89 2.99 -11.00 -16.26
C THR A 89 1.80 -10.08 -16.55
N LEU A 90 1.36 -9.29 -15.58
CA LEU A 90 0.20 -8.42 -15.71
C LEU A 90 0.42 -7.29 -16.75
N LYS A 91 1.60 -6.68 -16.78
CA LYS A 91 1.92 -5.62 -17.75
C LYS A 91 1.89 -6.10 -19.22
N PRO A 92 2.59 -7.18 -19.59
CA PRO A 92 2.45 -7.77 -20.91
C PRO A 92 1.01 -8.16 -21.23
N TRP A 93 0.30 -8.72 -20.27
CA TRP A 93 -1.10 -9.10 -20.45
C TRP A 93 -1.98 -7.88 -20.75
N LEU A 94 -1.85 -6.78 -20.01
CA LEU A 94 -2.58 -5.54 -20.26
C LEU A 94 -2.23 -4.93 -21.60
N ARG A 95 -0.99 -5.09 -22.10
CA ARG A 95 -0.57 -4.58 -23.40
C ARG A 95 -1.13 -5.39 -24.55
N ASP A 96 -1.12 -6.73 -24.42
CA ASP A 96 -1.27 -7.61 -25.58
C ASP A 96 -2.56 -8.43 -25.55
N SER A 97 -3.08 -8.76 -24.36
CA SER A 97 -4.15 -9.74 -24.21
C SER A 97 -5.50 -9.12 -23.87
N HIS A 98 -5.55 -7.85 -23.45
CA HIS A 98 -6.83 -7.22 -23.10
C HIS A 98 -7.62 -6.74 -24.32
N ASN A 99 -7.07 -6.86 -25.53
CA ASN A 99 -7.68 -6.38 -26.79
C ASN A 99 -8.85 -7.23 -27.29
N PHE A 100 -9.35 -8.14 -26.49
CA PHE A 100 -10.52 -8.97 -26.78
C PHE A 100 -11.53 -8.89 -25.64
N PRO A 101 -12.81 -8.71 -25.91
CA PRO A 101 -13.46 -8.54 -27.23
C PRO A 101 -13.11 -7.21 -27.91
N ALA A 102 -13.55 -7.05 -29.17
CA ALA A 102 -13.22 -5.89 -30.00
C ALA A 102 -13.52 -4.52 -29.37
N MET A 103 -14.49 -4.43 -28.44
CA MET A 103 -14.79 -3.20 -27.71
C MET A 103 -13.69 -2.79 -26.72
N MET A 104 -12.77 -3.68 -26.38
CA MET A 104 -11.59 -3.41 -25.57
C MET A 104 -10.33 -3.13 -26.38
N ASN A 105 -10.46 -3.11 -27.71
CA ASN A 105 -9.32 -2.88 -28.60
C ASN A 105 -8.96 -1.39 -28.66
N PHE A 106 -8.34 -0.88 -27.59
CA PHE A 106 -7.79 0.46 -27.52
C PHE A 106 -6.38 0.40 -26.90
N ALA A 107 -5.49 1.28 -27.37
CA ALA A 107 -4.15 1.38 -26.84
C ALA A 107 -4.16 2.05 -25.45
N ILE A 108 -3.40 1.49 -24.53
CA ILE A 108 -3.08 2.11 -23.24
C ILE A 108 -1.62 2.55 -23.30
N ASP A 109 -1.34 3.80 -22.95
CA ASP A 109 0.04 4.30 -22.90
C ASP A 109 0.88 3.49 -21.90
N PRO A 110 2.17 3.24 -22.17
CA PRO A 110 3.03 2.44 -21.33
C PRO A 110 3.07 2.89 -19.86
N GLU A 111 3.09 4.20 -19.60
CA GLU A 111 3.05 4.75 -18.24
C GLU A 111 1.72 4.43 -17.53
N GLN A 112 0.62 4.49 -18.25
CA GLN A 112 -0.70 4.13 -17.73
C GLN A 112 -0.82 2.63 -17.46
N ILE A 113 -0.18 1.78 -18.29
CA ILE A 113 -0.07 0.34 -18.05
C ILE A 113 0.69 0.09 -16.74
N ASP A 114 1.79 0.80 -16.49
CA ASP A 114 2.58 0.66 -15.28
C ASP A 114 1.78 1.05 -14.04
N ASP A 115 1.09 2.16 -14.08
CA ASP A 115 0.24 2.64 -13.00
C ASP A 115 -0.96 1.71 -12.77
N LEU A 116 -1.63 1.29 -13.85
CA LEU A 116 -2.76 0.36 -13.78
C LEU A 116 -2.34 -0.99 -13.20
N ALA A 117 -1.21 -1.54 -13.63
CA ALA A 117 -0.66 -2.78 -13.10
C ALA A 117 -0.29 -2.65 -11.60
N ALA A 118 0.28 -1.51 -11.20
CA ALA A 118 0.57 -1.22 -9.80
C ALA A 118 -0.72 -1.22 -8.96
N TYR A 119 -1.79 -0.59 -9.45
CA TYR A 119 -3.09 -0.61 -8.79
C TYR A 119 -3.68 -2.02 -8.73
N MET A 120 -3.81 -2.69 -9.87
CA MET A 120 -4.42 -4.01 -9.97
C MET A 120 -3.71 -5.03 -9.07
N THR A 121 -2.38 -4.96 -8.95
CA THR A 121 -1.61 -5.82 -8.05
C THR A 121 -2.04 -5.67 -6.58
N THR A 122 -2.53 -4.50 -6.16
CA THR A 122 -3.07 -4.31 -4.80
C THR A 122 -4.33 -5.11 -4.52
N LEU A 123 -5.02 -5.58 -5.54
CA LEU A 123 -6.23 -6.39 -5.44
C LEU A 123 -5.93 -7.90 -5.37
N GLN A 124 -4.67 -8.31 -5.49
CA GLN A 124 -4.28 -9.71 -5.37
C GLN A 124 -4.39 -10.19 -3.92
N ARG A 125 -4.92 -11.39 -3.74
CA ARG A 125 -5.06 -12.05 -2.44
C ARG A 125 -4.58 -13.48 -2.51
N ARG A 126 -3.86 -13.91 -1.48
CA ARG A 126 -3.34 -15.29 -1.39
C ARG A 126 -4.45 -16.33 -1.18
N ASP A 127 -5.52 -15.92 -0.54
CA ASP A 127 -6.66 -16.74 -0.15
C ASP A 127 -7.89 -16.48 -1.05
N TYR A 128 -7.63 -16.00 -2.28
CA TYR A 128 -8.71 -15.70 -3.20
C TYR A 128 -9.48 -16.96 -3.61
N THR A 129 -10.78 -16.94 -3.38
CA THR A 129 -11.68 -17.95 -3.90
C THR A 129 -12.59 -17.27 -4.94
N PRO A 130 -12.58 -17.72 -6.20
CA PRO A 130 -13.45 -17.16 -7.22
C PRO A 130 -14.92 -17.31 -6.80
N PRO A 131 -15.78 -16.31 -7.07
CA PRO A 131 -17.20 -16.47 -6.87
C PRO A 131 -17.72 -17.62 -7.75
N ILE A 132 -18.66 -18.40 -7.23
CA ILE A 132 -19.33 -19.46 -7.99
C ILE A 132 -20.14 -18.76 -9.09
N GLN A 133 -19.82 -19.08 -10.33
CA GLN A 133 -20.55 -18.60 -11.51
C GLN A 133 -21.71 -19.54 -11.83
#